data_43a1abfbc76cedb518c01e433bea8b0e
#
_entry.id   43a1abfbc76cedb518c01e433bea8b0e
#
_cell.length_a   1.000
_cell.length_b   1.000
_cell.length_c   1.000
_cell.angle_alpha   90.00
_cell.angle_beta   90.00
_cell.angle_gamma   90.00
#
_symmetry.space_group_name_H-M   'P 1'
#
loop_
_entity.id
_entity.type
_entity.pdbx_description
1 polymer ?
#
loop_
_entity_poly.entity_id
_entity_poly.type
_entity_poly.pdbx_seq_one_letter_code
_entity_poly.pdbx_strand_id
1 'polypeptide(L)'
;TSEDFTGYLSSIMGYKIKNDSTKNWWGVHKYDDGDHLDIHVDAGLHPETKQKKQLTIGIYLSKDWKEENGGHLEIWKGENASCNEAKISECCYKILPQFNTLVLFECNDYAWHGNPNPVICKNGEKRIFVTLSYVSDQFYDLNKKQKAFFVKRPQDPEDEEKDKIRMMRCDPEKYKNVYRT
;
A
#
# COMPACT_ATOMS: atom_id res chain seq x y z
N THR A 1 19.50 -1.47 4.16
CA THR A 1 19.51 -1.53 2.69
C THR A 1 20.92 -1.26 2.19
N SER A 2 21.69 -2.33 1.88
CA SER A 2 23.03 -2.22 1.31
C SER A 2 22.97 -1.76 -0.14
N GLU A 3 24.09 -1.23 -0.65
CA GLU A 3 24.21 -0.88 -2.07
C GLU A 3 24.02 -2.10 -2.95
N ASP A 4 24.57 -3.26 -2.57
CA ASP A 4 24.41 -4.53 -3.29
C ASP A 4 22.95 -4.93 -3.43
N PHE A 5 22.18 -4.85 -2.34
CA PHE A 5 20.76 -5.16 -2.37
C PHE A 5 19.96 -4.17 -3.24
N THR A 6 20.29 -2.88 -3.19
CA THR A 6 19.69 -1.87 -4.06
C THR A 6 20.04 -2.09 -5.53
N GLY A 7 21.27 -2.50 -5.81
CA GLY A 7 21.71 -2.90 -7.15
C GLY A 7 20.97 -4.12 -7.69
N TYR A 8 20.78 -5.13 -6.84
CA TYR A 8 19.98 -6.32 -7.17
C TYR A 8 18.53 -5.96 -7.50
N LEU A 9 17.89 -5.13 -6.67
CA LEU A 9 16.52 -4.65 -6.93
C LEU A 9 16.45 -3.84 -8.24
N SER A 10 17.43 -2.98 -8.51
CA SER A 10 17.49 -2.22 -9.76
C SER A 10 17.59 -3.14 -10.97
N SER A 11 18.30 -4.27 -10.86
CA SER A 11 18.38 -5.26 -11.94
C SER A 11 17.05 -5.96 -12.20
N ILE A 12 16.29 -6.26 -11.14
CA ILE A 12 14.93 -6.82 -11.26
C ILE A 12 13.97 -5.82 -11.92
N MET A 13 14.05 -4.55 -11.53
CA MET A 13 13.18 -3.49 -12.06
C MET A 13 13.54 -3.08 -13.49
N GLY A 14 14.74 -3.42 -13.98
CA GLY A 14 15.24 -2.99 -15.29
C GLY A 14 15.65 -1.52 -15.37
N TYR A 15 15.66 -0.80 -14.25
CA TYR A 15 16.12 0.59 -14.14
C TYR A 15 16.62 0.91 -12.74
N LYS A 16 17.39 2.00 -12.62
CA LYS A 16 18.00 2.40 -11.35
C LYS A 16 16.97 2.91 -10.36
N ILE A 17 16.95 2.33 -9.16
CA ILE A 17 16.21 2.80 -8.01
C ILE A 17 17.17 3.13 -6.86
N LYS A 18 16.71 3.89 -5.88
CA LYS A 18 17.43 4.32 -4.69
C LYS A 18 16.58 4.12 -3.46
N ASN A 19 17.21 3.96 -2.32
CA ASN A 19 16.52 4.08 -1.05
C ASN A 19 15.86 5.46 -0.91
N ASP A 20 14.68 5.50 -0.31
CA ASP A 20 14.15 6.74 0.21
C ASP A 20 15.04 7.21 1.38
N SER A 21 15.90 8.19 1.13
CA SER A 21 16.86 8.71 2.11
C SER A 21 16.20 9.45 3.26
N THR A 22 14.99 9.96 3.06
CA THR A 22 14.21 10.66 4.08
C THR A 22 13.47 9.70 5.00
N LYS A 23 13.33 8.43 4.58
CA LYS A 23 12.56 7.38 5.27
C LYS A 23 11.08 7.74 5.48
N ASN A 24 10.53 8.62 4.67
CA ASN A 24 9.17 9.13 4.80
C ASN A 24 8.10 8.02 4.71
N TRP A 25 8.38 6.99 3.90
CA TRP A 25 7.50 5.84 3.71
C TRP A 25 8.02 4.55 4.36
N TRP A 26 8.98 4.69 5.28
CA TRP A 26 9.42 3.56 6.08
C TRP A 26 8.59 3.49 7.35
N GLY A 27 8.21 2.30 7.74
CA GLY A 27 7.40 2.17 8.93
C GLY A 27 7.20 0.75 9.41
N VAL A 28 6.65 0.68 10.62
CA VAL A 28 6.15 -0.55 11.21
C VAL A 28 4.64 -0.41 11.32
N HIS A 29 3.94 -1.25 10.59
CA HIS A 29 2.48 -1.37 10.65
C HIS A 29 2.14 -2.48 11.63
N LYS A 30 1.49 -2.13 12.71
CA LYS A 30 0.96 -3.06 13.69
C LYS A 30 -0.56 -3.04 13.59
N TYR A 31 -1.15 -4.22 13.46
CA TYR A 31 -2.58 -4.42 13.43
C TYR A 31 -3.02 -5.17 14.68
N ASP A 32 -4.00 -4.63 15.34
CA ASP A 32 -4.72 -5.22 16.45
C ASP A 32 -6.00 -5.91 15.96
N ASP A 33 -6.72 -6.60 16.85
CA ASP A 33 -7.96 -7.29 16.49
C ASP A 33 -8.97 -6.37 15.80
N GLY A 34 -9.51 -6.79 14.67
CA GLY A 34 -10.44 -6.01 13.87
C GLY A 34 -9.83 -5.02 12.89
N ASP A 35 -8.53 -4.74 12.97
CA ASP A 35 -7.88 -3.80 12.05
C ASP A 35 -7.84 -4.35 10.61
N HIS A 36 -7.95 -3.46 9.65
CA HIS A 36 -7.88 -3.75 8.22
C HIS A 36 -7.40 -2.54 7.44
N LEU A 37 -7.10 -2.71 6.16
CA LEU A 37 -6.74 -1.64 5.24
C LEU A 37 -7.37 -1.91 3.88
N ASP A 38 -8.31 -1.05 3.48
CA ASP A 38 -9.02 -1.16 2.21
C ASP A 38 -8.06 -1.20 1.01
N ILE A 39 -8.54 -1.76 -0.10
CA ILE A 39 -7.75 -1.84 -1.34
C ILE A 39 -7.44 -0.44 -1.85
N HIS A 40 -6.19 -0.21 -2.19
CA HIS A 40 -5.68 1.08 -2.62
C HIS A 40 -4.47 0.94 -3.56
N VAL A 41 -4.12 2.02 -4.21
CA VAL A 41 -2.79 2.25 -4.74
C VAL A 41 -2.07 3.26 -3.86
N ASP A 42 -0.77 3.07 -3.67
CA ASP A 42 0.06 3.96 -2.86
C ASP A 42 0.16 5.38 -3.46
N ALA A 43 0.48 6.35 -2.61
CA ALA A 43 0.94 7.65 -3.07
C ALA A 43 2.25 7.48 -3.85
N GLY A 44 2.29 8.00 -5.07
CA GLY A 44 3.45 7.86 -5.95
C GLY A 44 4.45 9.01 -5.85
N LEU A 45 4.05 10.15 -5.27
CA LEU A 45 4.85 11.36 -5.19
C LEU A 45 5.45 11.52 -3.80
N HIS A 46 6.78 11.53 -3.71
CA HIS A 46 7.47 11.79 -2.44
C HIS A 46 7.18 13.21 -1.94
N PRO A 47 6.73 13.39 -0.69
CA PRO A 47 6.26 14.68 -0.19
C PRO A 47 7.36 15.75 -0.17
N GLU A 48 8.60 15.39 0.10
CA GLU A 48 9.74 16.31 0.18
C GLU A 48 10.51 16.39 -1.14
N THR A 49 11.04 15.26 -1.62
CA THR A 49 11.95 15.22 -2.76
C THR A 49 11.25 15.28 -4.12
N LYS A 50 9.93 15.06 -4.15
CA LYS A 50 9.13 14.97 -5.39
C LYS A 50 9.54 13.83 -6.33
N GLN A 51 10.37 12.92 -5.85
CA GLN A 51 10.75 11.72 -6.59
C GLN A 51 9.58 10.73 -6.68
N LYS A 52 9.60 9.92 -7.72
CA LYS A 52 8.60 8.87 -7.91
C LYS A 52 8.91 7.66 -7.02
N LYS A 53 7.94 7.22 -6.22
CA LYS A 53 7.96 5.92 -5.54
C LYS A 53 7.88 4.82 -6.60
N GLN A 54 8.81 3.89 -6.58
CA GLN A 54 8.89 2.82 -7.58
C GLN A 54 8.59 1.45 -7.01
N LEU A 55 9.04 1.20 -5.77
CA LEU A 55 8.93 -0.13 -5.17
C LEU A 55 8.63 0.00 -3.69
N THR A 56 7.71 -0.80 -3.21
CA THR A 56 7.52 -1.10 -1.79
C THR A 56 8.04 -2.50 -1.51
N ILE A 57 8.86 -2.60 -0.47
CA ILE A 57 9.29 -3.87 0.11
C ILE A 57 8.72 -3.95 1.51
N GLY A 58 8.19 -5.11 1.87
CA GLY A 58 7.73 -5.33 3.23
C GLY A 58 8.08 -6.73 3.72
N ILE A 59 8.41 -6.81 5.01
CA ILE A 59 8.63 -8.09 5.68
C ILE A 59 7.61 -8.27 6.81
N TYR A 60 6.98 -9.43 6.84
CA TYR A 60 6.08 -9.82 7.92
C TYR A 60 6.84 -10.40 9.10
N LEU A 61 6.53 -9.89 10.29
CA LEU A 61 7.10 -10.33 11.55
C LEU A 61 6.05 -10.93 12.51
N SER A 62 4.91 -11.34 11.97
CA SER A 62 3.80 -11.94 12.71
C SER A 62 4.12 -13.41 13.03
N LYS A 63 4.61 -13.69 14.23
CA LYS A 63 4.90 -15.05 14.68
C LYS A 63 3.61 -15.86 14.83
N ASP A 64 3.70 -17.15 14.50
CA ASP A 64 2.62 -18.14 14.64
C ASP A 64 1.29 -17.73 13.98
N TRP A 65 1.36 -16.84 12.98
CA TRP A 65 0.21 -16.37 12.24
C TRP A 65 -0.35 -17.45 11.33
N LYS A 66 -1.64 -17.70 11.43
CA LYS A 66 -2.34 -18.78 10.77
C LYS A 66 -3.42 -18.25 9.82
N GLU A 67 -3.96 -19.13 9.00
CA GLU A 67 -5.02 -18.82 8.04
C GLU A 67 -6.26 -18.20 8.72
N GLU A 68 -6.66 -18.72 9.88
CA GLU A 68 -7.79 -18.22 10.66
C GLU A 68 -7.60 -16.82 11.24
N ASN A 69 -6.37 -16.30 11.32
CA ASN A 69 -6.11 -14.92 11.73
C ASN A 69 -6.41 -13.92 10.61
N GLY A 70 -6.51 -14.36 9.37
CA GLY A 70 -6.81 -13.48 8.23
C GLY A 70 -5.72 -12.46 7.94
N GLY A 71 -6.12 -11.25 7.54
CA GLY A 71 -5.20 -10.13 7.26
C GLY A 71 -4.26 -10.36 6.08
N HIS A 72 -4.65 -11.21 5.13
CA HIS A 72 -3.89 -11.45 3.89
C HIS A 72 -3.62 -10.16 3.16
N LEU A 73 -2.44 -10.01 2.60
CA LEU A 73 -2.21 -9.02 1.56
C LEU A 73 -2.91 -9.52 0.29
N GLU A 74 -3.87 -8.75 -0.18
CA GLU A 74 -4.56 -9.02 -1.44
C GLU A 74 -4.00 -8.13 -2.55
N ILE A 75 -3.74 -8.71 -3.72
CA ILE A 75 -3.35 -8.00 -4.95
C ILE A 75 -4.51 -8.13 -5.94
N TRP A 76 -4.97 -6.99 -6.45
CA TRP A 76 -6.15 -6.93 -7.28
C TRP A 76 -5.85 -6.40 -8.68
N LYS A 77 -6.58 -6.91 -9.66
CA LYS A 77 -6.66 -6.33 -11.01
C LYS A 77 -7.66 -5.18 -11.01
N GLY A 78 -7.30 -4.08 -11.65
CA GLY A 78 -8.17 -2.91 -11.70
C GLY A 78 -7.78 -1.92 -12.78
N GLU A 79 -8.59 -0.87 -12.88
CA GLU A 79 -8.39 0.24 -13.80
C GLU A 79 -7.28 1.16 -13.32
N ASN A 80 -6.85 2.08 -14.18
CA ASN A 80 -5.86 3.08 -13.83
C ASN A 80 -6.38 4.01 -12.72
N ALA A 81 -5.67 4.08 -11.62
CA ALA A 81 -6.01 4.90 -10.46
C ALA A 81 -5.96 6.42 -10.72
N SER A 82 -5.51 6.88 -11.89
CA SER A 82 -5.61 8.29 -12.28
C SER A 82 -7.06 8.72 -12.55
N CYS A 83 -7.97 7.77 -12.80
CA CYS A 83 -9.41 8.00 -12.88
C CYS A 83 -10.02 7.98 -11.47
N ASN A 84 -10.82 8.99 -11.12
CA ASN A 84 -11.48 9.07 -9.82
C ASN A 84 -12.57 8.00 -9.61
N GLU A 85 -13.02 7.37 -10.69
CA GLU A 85 -14.03 6.31 -10.70
C GLU A 85 -13.41 4.93 -10.95
N ALA A 86 -12.09 4.80 -10.84
CA ALA A 86 -11.39 3.55 -11.08
C ALA A 86 -11.97 2.41 -10.23
N LYS A 87 -12.15 1.25 -10.87
CA LYS A 87 -12.72 0.05 -10.27
C LYS A 87 -11.72 -1.09 -10.31
N ILE A 88 -11.84 -1.97 -9.33
CA ILE A 88 -11.14 -3.25 -9.30
C ILE A 88 -12.11 -4.39 -9.67
N SER A 89 -11.59 -5.48 -10.21
CA SER A 89 -12.40 -6.57 -10.75
C SER A 89 -12.22 -7.89 -10.01
N GLU A 90 -11.00 -8.36 -9.84
CA GLU A 90 -10.71 -9.68 -9.26
C GLU A 90 -9.46 -9.64 -8.36
N CYS A 91 -9.45 -10.46 -7.33
CA CYS A 91 -8.28 -10.69 -6.49
C CYS A 91 -7.37 -11.71 -7.16
N CYS A 92 -6.20 -11.28 -7.63
CA CYS A 92 -5.24 -12.14 -8.32
C CYS A 92 -4.41 -12.97 -7.34
N TYR A 93 -4.04 -12.40 -6.19
CA TYR A 93 -3.21 -13.07 -5.20
C TYR A 93 -3.64 -12.73 -3.78
N LYS A 94 -3.54 -13.74 -2.89
CA LYS A 94 -3.67 -13.60 -1.44
C LYS A 94 -2.42 -14.15 -0.78
N ILE A 95 -1.76 -13.33 0.02
CA ILE A 95 -0.50 -13.67 0.67
C ILE A 95 -0.73 -13.63 2.18
N LEU A 96 -0.62 -14.79 2.83
CA LEU A 96 -0.72 -14.88 4.28
C LEU A 96 0.49 -14.17 4.93
N PRO A 97 0.29 -13.28 5.92
CA PRO A 97 1.36 -12.49 6.55
C PRO A 97 2.16 -13.30 7.59
N GLN A 98 2.76 -14.40 7.13
CA GLN A 98 3.57 -15.28 7.97
C GLN A 98 4.92 -14.65 8.33
N PHE A 99 5.45 -15.02 9.49
CA PHE A 99 6.77 -14.61 9.94
C PHE A 99 7.85 -14.88 8.88
N ASN A 100 8.73 -13.90 8.68
CA ASN A 100 9.83 -13.96 7.71
C ASN A 100 9.40 -14.05 6.23
N THR A 101 8.16 -13.67 5.91
CA THR A 101 7.72 -13.54 4.52
C THR A 101 8.05 -12.15 4.00
N LEU A 102 8.84 -12.08 2.92
CA LEU A 102 9.16 -10.86 2.22
C LEU A 102 8.23 -10.70 1.02
N VAL A 103 7.66 -9.51 0.87
CA VAL A 103 6.86 -9.14 -0.30
C VAL A 103 7.45 -7.91 -0.98
N LEU A 104 7.40 -7.89 -2.30
CA LEU A 104 7.82 -6.77 -3.12
C LEU A 104 6.71 -6.49 -4.14
N PHE A 105 6.37 -5.23 -4.31
CA PHE A 105 5.46 -4.83 -5.38
C PHE A 105 5.82 -3.46 -5.93
N GLU A 106 5.67 -3.32 -7.23
CA GLU A 106 5.88 -2.06 -7.95
C GLU A 106 4.81 -1.05 -7.56
N CYS A 107 5.19 0.22 -7.43
CA CYS A 107 4.28 1.31 -7.14
C CYS A 107 3.92 2.04 -8.43
N ASN A 108 2.72 1.76 -8.94
CA ASN A 108 2.16 2.39 -10.14
C ASN A 108 0.64 2.55 -10.00
N ASP A 109 0.00 3.16 -11.00
CA ASP A 109 -1.44 3.45 -10.98
C ASP A 109 -2.34 2.20 -11.13
N TYR A 110 -1.77 1.01 -11.26
CA TYR A 110 -2.47 -0.28 -11.35
C TYR A 110 -2.15 -1.24 -10.20
N ALA A 111 -1.25 -0.85 -9.29
CA ALA A 111 -0.78 -1.68 -8.18
C ALA A 111 -1.79 -1.70 -7.02
N TRP A 112 -3.00 -2.20 -7.30
CA TRP A 112 -4.08 -2.31 -6.32
C TRP A 112 -3.78 -3.38 -5.28
N HIS A 113 -3.70 -2.98 -4.02
CA HIS A 113 -3.40 -3.89 -2.92
C HIS A 113 -3.99 -3.43 -1.59
N GLY A 114 -4.05 -4.34 -0.61
CA GLY A 114 -4.53 -4.05 0.74
C GLY A 114 -4.69 -5.31 1.57
N ASN A 115 -5.21 -5.17 2.77
CA ASN A 115 -5.69 -6.27 3.61
C ASN A 115 -7.11 -5.94 4.11
N PRO A 116 -8.10 -6.07 3.22
CA PRO A 116 -9.43 -5.49 3.41
C PRO A 116 -10.31 -6.26 4.39
N ASN A 117 -9.90 -7.47 4.78
CA ASN A 117 -10.61 -8.24 5.80
C ASN A 117 -9.99 -7.98 7.17
N PRO A 118 -10.82 -7.75 8.21
CA PRO A 118 -10.33 -7.58 9.58
C PRO A 118 -9.46 -8.73 10.04
N VAL A 119 -8.37 -8.41 10.75
CA VAL A 119 -7.53 -9.42 11.39
C VAL A 119 -8.19 -9.96 12.65
N ILE A 120 -7.89 -11.20 13.00
CA ILE A 120 -8.40 -11.89 14.20
C ILE A 120 -7.22 -12.20 15.11
N CYS A 121 -7.15 -11.52 16.26
CA CYS A 121 -6.06 -11.60 17.23
C CYS A 121 -6.59 -12.09 18.60
N LYS A 122 -6.90 -13.37 18.72
CA LYS A 122 -7.60 -13.94 19.91
C LYS A 122 -6.74 -14.00 21.17
N ASN A 123 -5.43 -14.24 21.02
CA ASN A 123 -4.50 -14.50 22.14
C ASN A 123 -3.42 -13.42 22.25
N GLY A 124 -3.71 -12.21 21.79
CA GLY A 124 -2.76 -11.11 21.79
C GLY A 124 -1.75 -11.16 20.65
N GLU A 125 -1.97 -12.00 19.63
CA GLU A 125 -1.20 -11.97 18.38
C GLU A 125 -1.31 -10.60 17.74
N LYS A 126 -0.29 -10.24 16.97
CA LYS A 126 -0.25 -8.99 16.21
C LYS A 126 0.20 -9.26 14.79
N ARG A 127 -0.51 -8.67 13.81
CA ARG A 127 0.00 -8.62 12.47
C ARG A 127 1.00 -7.48 12.37
N ILE A 128 2.26 -7.82 12.18
CA ILE A 128 3.35 -6.84 12.11
C ILE A 128 3.96 -6.88 10.72
N PHE A 129 4.03 -5.72 10.10
CA PHE A 129 4.57 -5.53 8.77
C PHE A 129 5.52 -4.35 8.75
N VAL A 130 6.78 -4.59 8.41
CA VAL A 130 7.81 -3.55 8.29
C VAL A 130 7.98 -3.20 6.82
N THR A 131 7.83 -1.94 6.46
CA THR A 131 7.91 -1.46 5.07
C THR A 131 9.10 -0.56 4.84
N LEU A 132 9.63 -0.68 3.63
CA LEU A 132 10.69 0.16 3.07
C LEU A 132 10.25 0.58 1.67
N SER A 133 10.59 1.79 1.26
CA SER A 133 10.29 2.28 -0.09
C SER A 133 11.54 2.68 -0.84
N TYR A 134 11.48 2.49 -2.14
CA TYR A 134 12.51 2.89 -3.08
C TYR A 134 11.94 3.87 -4.10
N VAL A 135 12.76 4.84 -4.44
CA VAL A 135 12.43 5.93 -5.38
C VAL A 135 13.34 5.88 -6.59
N SER A 136 12.95 6.56 -7.66
CA SER A 136 13.82 6.82 -8.82
C SER A 136 14.07 8.32 -8.96
N ASP A 137 15.03 8.68 -9.83
CA ASP A 137 15.27 10.08 -10.20
C ASP A 137 14.22 10.63 -11.19
N GLN A 138 13.22 9.82 -11.56
CA GLN A 138 12.06 10.30 -12.28
C GLN A 138 11.17 11.11 -11.31
N PHE A 139 10.78 12.29 -11.77
CA PHE A 139 9.82 13.12 -11.04
C PHE A 139 8.42 12.85 -11.53
N TYR A 140 7.48 12.80 -10.61
CA TYR A 140 6.07 12.70 -10.97
C TYR A 140 5.59 14.05 -11.52
N ASP A 141 4.68 14.00 -12.49
CA ASP A 141 3.86 15.15 -12.82
C ASP A 141 3.14 15.64 -11.55
N LEU A 142 3.34 16.92 -11.22
CA LEU A 142 2.79 17.54 -9.99
C LEU A 142 1.26 17.51 -9.94
N ASN A 143 0.60 17.24 -11.07
CA ASN A 143 -0.85 17.06 -11.15
C ASN A 143 -1.33 15.67 -10.75
N LYS A 144 -0.42 14.72 -10.51
CA LYS A 144 -0.78 13.36 -10.09
C LYS A 144 -1.01 13.25 -8.59
N LYS A 145 -1.75 12.23 -8.20
CA LYS A 145 -2.21 11.98 -6.81
C LYS A 145 -1.06 11.98 -5.81
N GLN A 146 -1.11 12.89 -4.85
CA GLN A 146 -0.15 12.99 -3.75
C GLN A 146 -0.50 12.06 -2.57
N LYS A 147 -1.63 11.36 -2.64
CA LYS A 147 -2.17 10.49 -1.58
C LYS A 147 -2.55 9.12 -2.14
N ALA A 148 -2.56 8.12 -1.29
CA ALA A 148 -3.12 6.81 -1.61
C ALA A 148 -4.58 6.95 -2.06
N PHE A 149 -4.94 6.20 -3.09
CA PHE A 149 -6.29 6.17 -3.64
C PHE A 149 -6.98 4.85 -3.30
N PHE A 150 -8.11 4.92 -2.61
CA PHE A 150 -8.83 3.77 -2.09
C PHE A 150 -10.07 3.46 -2.93
N VAL A 151 -10.36 2.17 -3.07
CA VAL A 151 -11.58 1.67 -3.72
C VAL A 151 -12.24 0.60 -2.86
N LYS A 152 -13.54 0.37 -3.09
CA LYS A 152 -14.24 -0.78 -2.53
C LYS A 152 -14.10 -1.99 -3.45
N ARG A 153 -14.18 -3.20 -2.87
CA ARG A 153 -14.23 -4.44 -3.64
C ARG A 153 -15.66 -4.65 -4.20
N PRO A 154 -15.83 -5.41 -5.29
CA PRO A 154 -17.16 -5.67 -5.86
C PRO A 154 -18.17 -6.28 -4.88
N GLN A 155 -17.68 -7.06 -3.89
CA GLN A 155 -18.51 -7.71 -2.86
C GLN A 155 -18.72 -6.88 -1.60
N ASP A 156 -18.04 -5.74 -1.45
CA ASP A 156 -18.20 -4.90 -0.26
C ASP A 156 -19.58 -4.20 -0.29
N PRO A 157 -20.25 -4.07 0.86
CA PRO A 157 -21.51 -3.36 0.93
C PRO A 157 -21.36 -1.88 0.54
N GLU A 158 -22.45 -1.28 0.14
CA GLU A 158 -22.50 0.17 -0.03
C GLU A 158 -22.32 0.85 1.33
N ASP A 159 -21.47 1.87 1.36
CA ASP A 159 -21.15 2.65 2.56
C ASP A 159 -20.92 4.11 2.11
N GLU A 160 -21.98 4.90 2.20
CA GLU A 160 -21.99 6.29 1.73
C GLU A 160 -20.94 7.15 2.46
N GLU A 161 -20.67 6.87 3.74
CA GLU A 161 -19.69 7.61 4.53
C GLU A 161 -18.26 7.30 4.07
N LYS A 162 -17.94 6.02 3.89
CA LYS A 162 -16.64 5.59 3.33
C LYS A 162 -16.45 6.11 1.91
N ASP A 163 -17.48 6.05 1.08
CA ASP A 163 -17.40 6.53 -0.30
C ASP A 163 -17.17 8.04 -0.35
N LYS A 164 -17.83 8.80 0.53
CA LYS A 164 -17.57 10.24 0.69
C LYS A 164 -16.12 10.52 1.08
N ILE A 165 -15.56 9.77 2.02
CA ILE A 165 -14.15 9.89 2.43
C ILE A 165 -13.21 9.55 1.25
N ARG A 166 -13.50 8.49 0.51
CA ARG A 166 -12.72 8.11 -0.70
C ARG A 166 -12.71 9.24 -1.74
N MET A 167 -13.87 9.82 -2.03
CA MET A 167 -14.00 10.96 -2.93
C MET A 167 -13.23 12.19 -2.44
N MET A 168 -13.30 12.51 -1.15
CA MET A 168 -12.54 13.63 -0.57
C MET A 168 -11.02 13.43 -0.71
N ARG A 169 -10.53 12.20 -0.62
CA ARG A 169 -9.10 11.89 -0.77
C ARG A 169 -8.58 12.09 -2.20
N CYS A 170 -9.46 12.02 -3.20
CA CYS A 170 -9.12 12.28 -4.59
C CYS A 170 -9.00 13.77 -4.93
N ASP A 171 -9.56 14.64 -4.10
CA ASP A 171 -9.59 16.09 -4.31
C ASP A 171 -8.41 16.75 -3.57
N PRO A 172 -7.43 17.36 -4.26
CA PRO A 172 -6.27 18.00 -3.63
C PRO A 172 -6.61 19.07 -2.60
N GLU A 173 -7.75 19.73 -2.74
CA GLU A 173 -8.20 20.76 -1.80
C GLU A 173 -8.89 20.18 -0.56
N LYS A 174 -9.54 19.03 -0.70
CA LYS A 174 -10.36 18.42 0.35
C LYS A 174 -9.59 17.41 1.22
N TYR A 175 -8.58 16.71 0.67
CA TYR A 175 -7.90 15.66 1.44
C TYR A 175 -7.21 16.16 2.71
N LYS A 176 -6.86 17.44 2.77
CA LYS A 176 -6.27 18.07 3.96
C LYS A 176 -7.17 18.00 5.18
N ASN A 177 -8.47 17.85 4.98
CA ASN A 177 -9.48 17.83 6.02
C ASN A 177 -9.87 16.41 6.47
N VAL A 178 -9.49 15.37 5.71
CA VAL A 178 -9.81 13.96 6.02
C VAL A 178 -9.10 13.45 7.28
N TYR A 179 -8.01 14.07 7.68
CA TYR A 179 -7.17 13.66 8.82
C TYR A 179 -7.18 14.67 9.99
N ARG A 180 -8.09 15.62 9.96
CA ARG A 180 -8.27 16.54 11.08
C ARG A 180 -9.42 16.04 11.96
N THR A 181 -9.12 15.04 12.77
CA THR A 181 -9.89 14.70 13.97
C THR A 181 -9.00 14.88 15.18
#